data_901a232814119470af1665e17fe809dc
#
_entry.id   901a232814119470af1665e17fe809dc
#
_cell.length_a   1.000
_cell.length_b   1.000
_cell.length_c   1.000
_cell.angle_alpha   90.00
_cell.angle_beta   90.00
_cell.angle_gamma   90.00
#
_symmetry.space_group_name_H-M   'P 1'
#
loop_
_entity.id
_entity.type
_entity.pdbx_description
1 polymer ?
#
loop_
_entity_poly.entity_id
_entity_poly.type
_entity_poly.pdbx_seq_one_letter_code
_entity_poly.pdbx_strand_id
1 'polypeptide(L)'
;MGKTAGQVFVFMLLVLGTFLLIGKSVTDLTGGEKKAAATGKVEISPEGGEAIYWGRGRCFTCHSVGDRGSAVRGPNHGQFGAKFAEPMGPRAALRAKERSAKTGKTYSDVDYLVESLADPGAYIVEGYKNEMAVVFAPPISLGLDEIKAVVAYLQAQGGEFDAKAINEPSDISQAFYARIAISSQAGGGDPEKGKTVYEDNCADCHSLDGEPGEVGPDLSAIGAKGLKFVAESILRPAAKITPGFETFVAINKRGRKTVGLKTRE
;
A
#
# COMPACT_ATOMS: atom_id res chain seq x y z
N MET A 1 55.03 0.04 -30.67
CA MET A 1 53.91 0.21 -29.69
C MET A 1 52.52 0.34 -30.36
N GLY A 2 52.36 0.69 -31.65
CA GLY A 2 51.03 0.89 -32.26
C GLY A 2 50.22 -0.37 -32.54
N LYS A 3 50.82 -1.51 -32.88
CA LYS A 3 50.09 -2.75 -33.20
C LYS A 3 49.37 -3.38 -32.01
N THR A 4 50.00 -3.37 -30.82
CA THR A 4 49.44 -3.92 -29.59
C THR A 4 48.25 -3.08 -29.09
N ALA A 5 48.34 -1.75 -29.16
CA ALA A 5 47.25 -0.84 -28.78
C ALA A 5 46.02 -1.02 -29.70
N GLY A 6 46.24 -1.22 -31.01
CA GLY A 6 45.14 -1.51 -31.93
C GLY A 6 44.47 -2.86 -31.65
N GLN A 7 45.25 -3.90 -31.32
CA GLN A 7 44.69 -5.22 -30.96
C GLN A 7 43.86 -5.17 -29.66
N VAL A 8 44.34 -4.44 -28.64
CA VAL A 8 43.60 -4.24 -27.37
C VAL A 8 42.30 -3.49 -27.63
N PHE A 9 42.34 -2.45 -28.46
CA PHE A 9 41.15 -1.69 -28.81
C PHE A 9 40.08 -2.54 -29.53
N VAL A 10 40.50 -3.33 -30.52
CA VAL A 10 39.60 -4.26 -31.24
C VAL A 10 39.03 -5.31 -30.29
N PHE A 11 39.86 -5.87 -29.40
CA PHE A 11 39.38 -6.82 -28.40
C PHE A 11 38.36 -6.20 -27.46
N MET A 12 38.57 -4.97 -26.94
CA MET A 12 37.59 -4.26 -26.10
C MET A 12 36.28 -4.00 -26.83
N LEU A 13 36.31 -3.63 -28.12
CA LEU A 13 35.10 -3.45 -28.92
C LEU A 13 34.33 -4.76 -29.11
N LEU A 14 35.00 -5.88 -29.31
CA LEU A 14 34.38 -7.20 -29.42
C LEU A 14 33.71 -7.61 -28.09
N VAL A 15 34.40 -7.42 -26.98
CA VAL A 15 33.86 -7.71 -25.64
C VAL A 15 32.64 -6.84 -25.38
N LEU A 16 32.74 -5.52 -25.61
CA LEU A 16 31.61 -4.59 -25.42
C LEU A 16 30.42 -4.97 -26.33
N GLY A 17 30.68 -5.26 -27.60
CA GLY A 17 29.64 -5.70 -28.53
C GLY A 17 28.95 -7.00 -28.10
N THR A 18 29.73 -7.96 -27.57
CA THR A 18 29.18 -9.21 -27.02
C THR A 18 28.26 -8.94 -25.80
N PHE A 19 28.68 -8.09 -24.87
CA PHE A 19 27.84 -7.72 -23.73
C PHE A 19 26.55 -7.00 -24.12
N LEU A 20 26.62 -6.10 -25.11
CA LEU A 20 25.45 -5.41 -25.65
C LEU A 20 24.48 -6.39 -26.35
N LEU A 21 24.99 -7.35 -27.13
CA LEU A 21 24.20 -8.38 -27.78
C LEU A 21 23.53 -9.32 -26.76
N ILE A 22 24.28 -9.78 -25.75
CA ILE A 22 23.74 -10.62 -24.69
C ILE A 22 22.67 -9.83 -23.89
N GLY A 23 22.98 -8.60 -23.52
CA GLY A 23 22.04 -7.74 -22.81
C GLY A 23 20.73 -7.54 -23.57
N LYS A 24 20.83 -7.23 -24.87
CA LYS A 24 19.66 -7.13 -25.74
C LYS A 24 18.90 -8.45 -25.86
N SER A 25 19.59 -9.56 -26.11
CA SER A 25 18.95 -10.87 -26.23
C SER A 25 18.26 -11.33 -24.97
N VAL A 26 18.87 -11.10 -23.79
CA VAL A 26 18.26 -11.37 -22.49
C VAL A 26 17.03 -10.50 -22.30
N THR A 27 17.10 -9.20 -22.61
CA THR A 27 15.96 -8.28 -22.52
C THR A 27 14.82 -8.70 -23.45
N ASP A 28 15.13 -9.11 -24.68
CA ASP A 28 14.12 -9.58 -25.65
C ASP A 28 13.50 -10.92 -25.24
N LEU A 29 14.27 -11.85 -24.66
CA LEU A 29 13.81 -13.17 -24.20
C LEU A 29 13.05 -13.11 -22.86
N THR A 30 13.43 -12.21 -21.98
CA THR A 30 12.74 -12.01 -20.69
C THR A 30 11.50 -11.11 -20.81
N GLY A 31 11.11 -10.74 -22.05
CA GLY A 31 10.03 -9.81 -22.32
C GLY A 31 10.41 -8.45 -21.78
N GLY A 32 11.51 -7.90 -22.35
CA GLY A 32 12.09 -6.63 -21.94
C GLY A 32 11.03 -5.64 -21.57
N GLU A 33 11.18 -4.96 -20.45
CA GLU A 33 10.19 -4.10 -19.83
C GLU A 33 9.27 -3.47 -20.89
N LYS A 34 8.05 -4.01 -21.02
CA LYS A 34 6.96 -3.20 -21.56
C LYS A 34 7.02 -1.95 -20.72
N LYS A 35 7.56 -0.86 -21.28
CA LYS A 35 7.73 0.44 -20.66
C LYS A 35 6.59 0.60 -19.66
N ALA A 36 6.89 0.52 -18.36
CA ALA A 36 5.90 0.86 -17.34
C ALA A 36 5.32 2.18 -17.82
N ALA A 37 4.03 2.21 -18.08
CA ALA A 37 3.38 3.30 -18.77
C ALA A 37 3.68 4.58 -18.00
N ALA A 38 4.62 5.33 -18.50
CA ALA A 38 4.88 6.67 -18.06
C ALA A 38 3.61 7.45 -18.39
N THR A 39 2.86 7.86 -17.37
CA THR A 39 1.82 8.90 -17.43
C THR A 39 0.65 8.71 -18.43
N GLY A 40 0.31 7.49 -18.81
CA GLY A 40 -0.93 7.17 -19.51
C GLY A 40 -2.03 6.82 -18.51
N LYS A 41 -3.25 7.25 -18.79
CA LYS A 41 -4.45 6.86 -18.04
C LYS A 41 -4.48 5.33 -17.95
N VAL A 42 -4.51 4.79 -16.72
CA VAL A 42 -4.57 3.35 -16.51
C VAL A 42 -5.91 2.84 -17.04
N GLU A 43 -5.86 1.79 -17.86
CA GLU A 43 -7.07 1.11 -18.30
C GLU A 43 -7.62 0.24 -17.17
N ILE A 44 -8.88 0.45 -16.81
CA ILE A 44 -9.59 -0.38 -15.84
C ILE A 44 -10.05 -1.65 -16.55
N SER A 45 -9.12 -2.58 -16.70
CA SER A 45 -9.29 -3.88 -17.36
C SER A 45 -8.44 -4.94 -16.66
N PRO A 46 -8.70 -6.24 -16.89
CA PRO A 46 -7.84 -7.31 -16.39
C PRO A 46 -6.38 -7.16 -16.83
N GLU A 47 -6.13 -6.73 -18.06
CA GLU A 47 -4.78 -6.55 -18.62
C GLU A 47 -4.06 -5.37 -17.96
N GLY A 48 -4.77 -4.24 -17.75
CA GLY A 48 -4.24 -3.10 -17.00
C GLY A 48 -3.90 -3.48 -15.56
N GLY A 49 -4.76 -4.25 -14.92
CA GLY A 49 -4.54 -4.77 -13.58
C GLY A 49 -3.41 -5.78 -13.49
N GLU A 50 -3.23 -6.64 -14.50
CA GLU A 50 -2.11 -7.56 -14.58
C GLU A 50 -0.78 -6.82 -14.62
N ALA A 51 -0.68 -5.79 -15.46
CA ALA A 51 0.52 -4.98 -15.57
C ALA A 51 0.91 -4.31 -14.24
N ILE A 52 -0.09 -3.88 -13.44
CA ILE A 52 0.14 -3.29 -12.12
C ILE A 52 0.52 -4.38 -11.10
N TYR A 53 -0.19 -5.50 -11.08
CA TYR A 53 0.03 -6.60 -10.15
C TYR A 53 1.47 -7.15 -10.23
N TRP A 54 1.97 -7.38 -11.46
CA TRP A 54 3.32 -7.89 -11.74
C TRP A 54 4.38 -6.80 -11.84
N GLY A 55 3.96 -5.53 -11.87
CA GLY A 55 4.83 -4.36 -11.98
C GLY A 55 4.90 -3.55 -10.70
N ARG A 56 4.53 -2.27 -10.79
CA ARG A 56 4.69 -1.29 -9.71
C ARG A 56 3.90 -1.58 -8.44
N GLY A 57 2.78 -2.32 -8.54
CA GLY A 57 1.99 -2.75 -7.39
C GLY A 57 2.69 -3.77 -6.52
N ARG A 58 3.69 -4.50 -7.07
CA ARG A 58 4.55 -5.47 -6.37
C ARG A 58 3.79 -6.57 -5.63
N CYS A 59 2.55 -6.87 -6.07
CA CYS A 59 1.69 -7.85 -5.41
C CYS A 59 2.33 -9.25 -5.40
N PHE A 60 3.07 -9.57 -6.46
CA PHE A 60 3.78 -10.84 -6.64
C PHE A 60 4.88 -11.12 -5.60
N THR A 61 5.30 -10.12 -4.84
CA THR A 61 6.30 -10.31 -3.77
C THR A 61 5.74 -11.04 -2.55
N CYS A 62 4.42 -11.01 -2.38
CA CYS A 62 3.72 -11.66 -1.28
C CYS A 62 2.68 -12.68 -1.75
N HIS A 63 2.16 -12.51 -2.98
CA HIS A 63 1.12 -13.33 -3.59
C HIS A 63 1.64 -14.04 -4.84
N SER A 64 0.99 -15.13 -5.21
CA SER A 64 1.20 -15.80 -6.50
C SER A 64 -0.12 -15.91 -7.26
N VAL A 65 -0.02 -16.22 -8.54
CA VAL A 65 -1.13 -16.67 -9.39
C VAL A 65 -0.70 -18.00 -10.00
N GLY A 66 -1.26 -19.10 -9.53
CA GLY A 66 -0.76 -20.41 -9.86
C GLY A 66 0.65 -20.65 -9.30
N ASP A 67 1.59 -20.97 -10.16
CA ASP A 67 3.02 -21.21 -9.87
C ASP A 67 3.90 -19.94 -10.02
N ARG A 68 3.34 -18.84 -10.50
CA ARG A 68 4.05 -17.58 -10.70
C ARG A 68 3.91 -16.66 -9.48
N GLY A 69 5.01 -16.14 -8.97
CA GLY A 69 5.05 -15.23 -7.81
C GLY A 69 5.42 -15.95 -6.51
N SER A 70 5.16 -15.30 -5.37
CA SER A 70 5.51 -15.84 -4.04
C SER A 70 4.29 -15.79 -3.11
N ALA A 71 3.70 -16.95 -2.81
CA ALA A 71 2.56 -17.06 -1.89
C ALA A 71 2.98 -17.38 -0.44
N VAL A 72 4.11 -16.88 0.01
CA VAL A 72 4.65 -17.14 1.35
C VAL A 72 3.97 -16.26 2.42
N ARG A 73 3.77 -14.99 2.10
CA ARG A 73 3.21 -13.98 3.03
C ARG A 73 1.73 -13.67 2.80
N GLY A 74 1.21 -14.01 1.64
CA GLY A 74 -0.17 -13.83 1.26
C GLY A 74 -0.69 -15.01 0.45
N PRO A 75 -2.02 -15.17 0.31
CA PRO A 75 -2.61 -16.29 -0.42
C PRO A 75 -2.27 -16.28 -1.90
N ASN A 76 -2.24 -17.48 -2.51
CA ASN A 76 -2.20 -17.64 -3.95
C ASN A 76 -3.55 -17.18 -4.54
N HIS A 77 -3.55 -16.34 -5.55
CA HIS A 77 -4.75 -15.83 -6.22
C HIS A 77 -5.19 -16.69 -7.40
N GLY A 78 -4.36 -17.61 -7.86
CA GLY A 78 -4.73 -18.65 -8.81
C GLY A 78 -5.30 -19.90 -8.13
N GLN A 79 -5.67 -20.87 -8.95
CA GLN A 79 -5.92 -22.24 -8.48
C GLN A 79 -4.57 -22.93 -8.22
N PHE A 80 -4.37 -23.42 -6.99
CA PHE A 80 -3.10 -24.07 -6.62
C PHE A 80 -3.27 -25.02 -5.42
N GLY A 81 -3.22 -26.31 -5.69
CA GLY A 81 -3.36 -27.33 -4.68
C GLY A 81 -4.72 -27.35 -3.96
N ALA A 82 -4.86 -28.16 -2.94
CA ALA A 82 -6.12 -28.31 -2.20
C ALA A 82 -6.51 -27.05 -1.40
N LYS A 83 -5.53 -26.27 -0.95
CA LYS A 83 -5.79 -25.04 -0.16
C LYS A 83 -6.41 -23.92 -0.99
N PHE A 84 -6.09 -23.88 -2.28
CA PHE A 84 -6.58 -22.88 -3.24
C PHE A 84 -7.19 -23.59 -4.44
N ALA A 85 -8.19 -24.43 -4.18
CA ALA A 85 -8.88 -25.20 -5.21
C ALA A 85 -9.61 -24.28 -6.20
N GLU A 86 -10.12 -23.15 -5.72
CA GLU A 86 -10.75 -22.12 -6.54
C GLU A 86 -9.81 -20.92 -6.74
N PRO A 87 -9.74 -20.35 -7.95
CA PRO A 87 -9.02 -19.09 -8.19
C PRO A 87 -9.75 -17.90 -7.56
N MET A 88 -9.13 -16.70 -7.61
CA MET A 88 -9.55 -15.54 -6.82
C MET A 88 -10.94 -15.02 -7.18
N GLY A 89 -11.36 -15.06 -8.43
CA GLY A 89 -12.70 -14.60 -8.83
C GLY A 89 -13.82 -15.32 -8.08
N PRO A 90 -14.00 -16.65 -8.25
CA PRO A 90 -14.99 -17.43 -7.49
C PRO A 90 -14.79 -17.33 -5.99
N ARG A 91 -13.53 -17.31 -5.53
CA ARG A 91 -13.21 -17.23 -4.10
C ARG A 91 -13.59 -15.89 -3.48
N ALA A 92 -13.52 -14.78 -4.23
CA ALA A 92 -13.97 -13.47 -3.75
C ALA A 92 -15.47 -13.48 -3.41
N ALA A 93 -16.30 -14.18 -4.22
CA ALA A 93 -17.72 -14.32 -3.93
C ALA A 93 -17.99 -15.14 -2.65
N LEU A 94 -17.18 -16.17 -2.37
CA LEU A 94 -17.27 -16.91 -1.10
C LEU A 94 -16.88 -16.02 0.10
N ARG A 95 -15.81 -15.26 -0.02
CA ARG A 95 -15.36 -14.33 1.01
C ARG A 95 -16.35 -13.20 1.26
N ALA A 96 -17.01 -12.72 0.22
CA ALA A 96 -18.09 -11.75 0.33
C ALA A 96 -19.24 -12.26 1.19
N LYS A 97 -19.64 -13.53 1.03
CA LYS A 97 -20.66 -14.17 1.89
C LYS A 97 -20.21 -14.23 3.36
N GLU A 98 -18.96 -14.60 3.61
CA GLU A 98 -18.38 -14.64 4.97
C GLU A 98 -18.35 -13.23 5.59
N ARG A 99 -17.98 -12.20 4.79
CA ARG A 99 -18.00 -10.80 5.24
C ARG A 99 -19.42 -10.33 5.52
N SER A 100 -20.37 -10.67 4.67
CA SER A 100 -21.80 -10.33 4.87
C SER A 100 -22.31 -10.89 6.19
N ALA A 101 -22.04 -12.18 6.45
CA ALA A 101 -22.44 -12.84 7.69
C ALA A 101 -21.80 -12.18 8.93
N LYS A 102 -20.52 -11.78 8.84
CA LYS A 102 -19.78 -11.17 9.97
C LYS A 102 -20.18 -9.72 10.24
N THR A 103 -20.52 -8.95 9.20
CA THR A 103 -20.74 -7.49 9.32
C THR A 103 -22.22 -7.11 9.35
N GLY A 104 -23.12 -8.00 8.96
CA GLY A 104 -24.54 -7.70 8.76
C GLY A 104 -24.83 -6.84 7.52
N LYS A 105 -23.83 -6.58 6.66
CA LYS A 105 -23.97 -5.83 5.41
C LYS A 105 -23.90 -6.78 4.23
N THR A 106 -24.56 -6.48 3.12
CA THR A 106 -24.48 -7.29 1.90
C THR A 106 -23.22 -6.90 1.12
N TYR A 107 -22.23 -7.80 1.10
CA TYR A 107 -21.00 -7.65 0.32
C TYR A 107 -21.13 -8.36 -1.03
N SER A 108 -20.69 -7.71 -2.10
CA SER A 108 -20.37 -8.33 -3.38
C SER A 108 -18.90 -8.81 -3.38
N ASP A 109 -18.52 -9.59 -4.38
CA ASP A 109 -17.12 -10.00 -4.64
C ASP A 109 -16.21 -8.77 -4.86
N VAL A 110 -16.70 -7.75 -5.58
CA VAL A 110 -16.01 -6.47 -5.76
C VAL A 110 -15.79 -5.78 -4.39
N ASP A 111 -16.81 -5.74 -3.53
CA ASP A 111 -16.70 -5.12 -2.20
C ASP A 111 -15.61 -5.81 -1.35
N TYR A 112 -15.57 -7.14 -1.39
CA TYR A 112 -14.51 -7.88 -0.70
C TYR A 112 -13.12 -7.57 -1.27
N LEU A 113 -12.96 -7.54 -2.59
CA LEU A 113 -11.67 -7.24 -3.22
C LEU A 113 -11.21 -5.82 -2.93
N VAL A 114 -12.12 -4.85 -2.99
CA VAL A 114 -11.84 -3.44 -2.65
C VAL A 114 -11.46 -3.30 -1.18
N GLU A 115 -12.22 -3.92 -0.27
CA GLU A 115 -11.89 -3.94 1.18
C GLU A 115 -10.51 -4.53 1.42
N SER A 116 -10.17 -5.66 0.78
CA SER A 116 -8.87 -6.32 0.95
C SER A 116 -7.69 -5.43 0.57
N LEU A 117 -7.85 -4.56 -0.43
CA LEU A 117 -6.82 -3.61 -0.86
C LEU A 117 -6.82 -2.34 0.00
N ALA A 118 -7.99 -1.88 0.47
CA ALA A 118 -8.14 -0.64 1.21
C ALA A 118 -7.98 -0.80 2.73
N ASP A 119 -8.36 -1.96 3.28
CA ASP A 119 -8.24 -2.30 4.69
C ASP A 119 -7.89 -3.79 4.89
N PRO A 120 -6.67 -4.18 4.54
CA PRO A 120 -6.26 -5.59 4.56
C PRO A 120 -6.38 -6.27 5.93
N GLY A 121 -6.44 -5.48 7.01
CA GLY A 121 -6.67 -5.98 8.37
C GLY A 121 -8.12 -6.34 8.68
N ALA A 122 -9.09 -5.93 7.85
CA ALA A 122 -10.51 -6.18 8.08
C ALA A 122 -10.89 -7.68 7.92
N TYR A 123 -10.17 -8.39 7.05
CA TYR A 123 -10.32 -9.81 6.82
C TYR A 123 -8.96 -10.47 6.59
N ILE A 124 -8.54 -11.33 7.50
CA ILE A 124 -7.28 -12.07 7.41
C ILE A 124 -7.63 -13.51 7.05
N VAL A 125 -7.06 -14.00 5.93
CA VAL A 125 -7.24 -15.39 5.49
C VAL A 125 -6.57 -16.33 6.49
N GLU A 126 -7.24 -17.40 6.88
CA GLU A 126 -6.73 -18.39 7.82
C GLU A 126 -5.34 -18.91 7.42
N GLY A 127 -4.44 -18.96 8.38
CA GLY A 127 -3.05 -19.38 8.19
C GLY A 127 -2.12 -18.29 7.67
N TYR A 128 -2.59 -17.04 7.54
CA TYR A 128 -1.78 -15.87 7.23
C TYR A 128 -1.79 -14.85 8.35
N LYS A 129 -0.80 -13.96 8.36
CA LYS A 129 -0.69 -12.86 9.31
C LYS A 129 -1.22 -11.55 8.71
N ASN A 130 -1.51 -10.58 9.57
CA ASN A 130 -1.87 -9.23 9.13
C ASN A 130 -0.60 -8.44 8.72
N GLU A 131 -0.04 -8.81 7.57
CA GLU A 131 1.21 -8.23 7.05
C GLU A 131 1.03 -7.57 5.67
N MET A 132 -0.18 -7.59 5.11
CA MET A 132 -0.43 -6.97 3.82
C MET A 132 -0.28 -5.44 3.92
N ALA A 133 0.57 -4.89 3.05
CA ALA A 133 0.77 -3.45 2.97
C ALA A 133 -0.49 -2.73 2.47
N VAL A 134 -0.69 -1.50 2.93
CA VAL A 134 -1.69 -0.59 2.38
C VAL A 134 -1.16 -0.07 1.04
N VAL A 135 -1.66 -0.62 -0.07
CA VAL A 135 -1.06 -0.44 -1.41
C VAL A 135 -1.25 0.97 -2.00
N PHE A 136 -2.19 1.77 -1.50
CA PHE A 136 -2.39 3.17 -1.88
C PHE A 136 -1.57 4.15 -1.05
N ALA A 137 -0.79 3.67 -0.09
CA ALA A 137 0.15 4.45 0.70
C ALA A 137 1.60 4.21 0.23
N PRO A 138 2.54 5.13 0.54
CA PRO A 138 3.96 4.90 0.27
C PRO A 138 4.46 3.58 0.90
N PRO A 139 5.42 2.88 0.29
CA PRO A 139 6.15 3.27 -0.94
C PRO A 139 5.47 2.86 -2.26
N ILE A 140 4.34 2.18 -2.24
CA ILE A 140 3.66 1.65 -3.44
C ILE A 140 2.82 2.74 -4.10
N SER A 141 1.96 3.43 -3.33
CA SER A 141 1.16 4.59 -3.73
C SER A 141 0.34 4.37 -5.03
N LEU A 142 -0.47 3.31 -5.08
CA LEU A 142 -1.39 3.08 -6.18
C LEU A 142 -2.53 4.10 -6.15
N GLY A 143 -2.82 4.70 -7.30
CA GLY A 143 -3.99 5.55 -7.48
C GLY A 143 -5.29 4.75 -7.58
N LEU A 144 -6.43 5.46 -7.53
CA LEU A 144 -7.74 4.85 -7.55
C LEU A 144 -7.99 3.97 -8.80
N ASP A 145 -7.64 4.47 -9.99
CA ASP A 145 -7.82 3.73 -11.24
C ASP A 145 -6.92 2.48 -11.29
N GLU A 146 -5.74 2.56 -10.71
CA GLU A 146 -4.83 1.40 -10.60
C GLU A 146 -5.39 0.33 -9.67
N ILE A 147 -5.99 0.73 -8.55
CA ILE A 147 -6.66 -0.22 -7.63
C ILE A 147 -7.87 -0.85 -8.30
N LYS A 148 -8.70 -0.08 -9.01
CA LYS A 148 -9.81 -0.61 -9.81
C LYS A 148 -9.34 -1.62 -10.86
N ALA A 149 -8.22 -1.34 -11.55
CA ALA A 149 -7.64 -2.27 -12.50
C ALA A 149 -7.15 -3.56 -11.82
N VAL A 150 -6.49 -3.47 -10.65
CA VAL A 150 -6.10 -4.66 -9.88
C VAL A 150 -7.31 -5.48 -9.44
N VAL A 151 -8.43 -4.84 -9.03
CA VAL A 151 -9.70 -5.53 -8.73
C VAL A 151 -10.20 -6.29 -9.95
N ALA A 152 -10.20 -5.65 -11.14
CA ALA A 152 -10.59 -6.29 -12.40
C ALA A 152 -9.73 -7.52 -12.71
N TYR A 153 -8.41 -7.42 -12.54
CA TYR A 153 -7.48 -8.54 -12.73
C TYR A 153 -7.74 -9.70 -11.76
N LEU A 154 -7.96 -9.40 -10.48
CA LEU A 154 -8.22 -10.43 -9.46
C LEU A 154 -9.57 -11.12 -9.70
N GLN A 155 -10.60 -10.38 -10.10
CA GLN A 155 -11.91 -10.92 -10.42
C GLN A 155 -11.86 -11.85 -11.65
N ALA A 156 -11.05 -11.48 -12.66
CA ALA A 156 -10.81 -12.27 -13.85
C ALA A 156 -10.00 -13.56 -13.63
N GLN A 157 -9.45 -13.78 -12.41
CA GLN A 157 -8.79 -15.04 -12.09
C GLN A 157 -9.86 -16.14 -11.90
N GLY A 158 -10.21 -16.81 -13.01
CA GLY A 158 -11.21 -17.88 -13.05
C GLY A 158 -12.66 -17.41 -12.95
N GLY A 159 -12.94 -16.13 -13.12
CA GLY A 159 -14.24 -15.51 -13.18
C GLY A 159 -14.32 -14.49 -14.31
N GLU A 160 -15.48 -13.87 -14.45
CA GLU A 160 -15.68 -12.74 -15.35
C GLU A 160 -15.53 -11.44 -14.55
N PHE A 161 -14.84 -10.45 -15.14
CA PHE A 161 -14.76 -9.15 -14.48
C PHE A 161 -16.01 -8.31 -14.75
N ASP A 162 -16.55 -7.71 -13.70
CA ASP A 162 -17.71 -6.85 -13.76
C ASP A 162 -17.30 -5.37 -13.82
N ALA A 163 -17.13 -4.87 -15.05
CA ALA A 163 -16.79 -3.48 -15.29
C ALA A 163 -17.82 -2.51 -14.68
N LYS A 164 -19.10 -2.89 -14.62
CA LYS A 164 -20.15 -2.06 -14.07
C LYS A 164 -20.00 -1.94 -12.56
N ALA A 165 -19.88 -3.06 -11.84
CA ALA A 165 -19.72 -3.06 -10.38
C ALA A 165 -18.44 -2.32 -9.93
N ILE A 166 -17.36 -2.34 -10.73
CA ILE A 166 -16.13 -1.62 -10.44
C ILE A 166 -16.29 -0.11 -10.66
N ASN A 167 -17.02 0.32 -11.70
CA ASN A 167 -17.17 1.74 -12.05
C ASN A 167 -18.39 2.41 -11.40
N GLU A 168 -19.42 1.65 -11.11
CA GLU A 168 -20.63 2.06 -10.36
C GLU A 168 -20.66 1.31 -9.01
N PRO A 169 -19.75 1.62 -8.08
CA PRO A 169 -19.55 0.82 -6.88
C PRO A 169 -20.74 0.92 -5.92
N SER A 170 -20.95 -0.14 -5.14
CA SER A 170 -21.83 -0.14 -3.98
C SER A 170 -21.40 0.91 -2.94
N ASP A 171 -22.26 1.23 -1.97
CA ASP A 171 -21.92 2.13 -0.85
C ASP A 171 -20.68 1.65 -0.08
N ILE A 172 -20.46 0.34 0.01
CA ILE A 172 -19.30 -0.26 0.67
C ILE A 172 -18.02 0.08 -0.09
N SER A 173 -17.96 -0.26 -1.38
CA SER A 173 -16.80 0.05 -2.23
C SER A 173 -16.61 1.55 -2.41
N GLN A 174 -17.70 2.32 -2.51
CA GLN A 174 -17.65 3.78 -2.58
C GLN A 174 -16.93 4.40 -1.39
N ALA A 175 -17.21 3.94 -0.16
CA ALA A 175 -16.55 4.43 1.04
C ALA A 175 -15.05 4.14 1.03
N PHE A 176 -14.64 2.96 0.55
CA PHE A 176 -13.22 2.62 0.40
C PHE A 176 -12.54 3.42 -0.71
N TYR A 177 -13.20 3.60 -1.86
CA TYR A 177 -12.67 4.40 -2.96
C TYR A 177 -12.49 5.87 -2.58
N ALA A 178 -13.41 6.45 -1.82
CA ALA A 178 -13.26 7.80 -1.28
C ALA A 178 -12.01 7.91 -0.38
N ARG A 179 -11.78 6.91 0.49
CA ARG A 179 -10.58 6.84 1.35
C ARG A 179 -9.28 6.71 0.53
N ILE A 180 -9.29 5.88 -0.51
CA ILE A 180 -8.15 5.73 -1.43
C ILE A 180 -7.89 7.04 -2.17
N ALA A 181 -8.92 7.69 -2.71
CA ALA A 181 -8.80 8.94 -3.43
C ALA A 181 -8.21 10.07 -2.55
N ILE A 182 -8.66 10.19 -1.31
CA ILE A 182 -8.10 11.14 -0.33
C ILE A 182 -6.63 10.81 -0.05
N SER A 183 -6.30 9.54 0.15
CA SER A 183 -4.92 9.13 0.45
C SER A 183 -3.99 9.30 -0.75
N SER A 184 -4.46 9.05 -1.97
CA SER A 184 -3.66 9.26 -3.18
C SER A 184 -3.43 10.74 -3.48
N GLN A 185 -4.35 11.61 -3.07
CA GLN A 185 -4.14 13.06 -3.08
C GLN A 185 -3.19 13.52 -1.96
N ALA A 186 -3.27 12.88 -0.77
CA ALA A 186 -2.37 13.14 0.34
C ALA A 186 -0.93 12.64 0.11
N GLY A 187 -0.73 11.61 -0.74
CA GLY A 187 0.61 11.18 -1.17
C GLY A 187 1.34 12.20 -2.07
N GLY A 188 0.64 13.24 -2.54
CA GLY A 188 1.16 14.42 -3.21
C GLY A 188 1.15 15.66 -2.32
N GLY A 189 1.16 15.51 -1.00
CA GLY A 189 1.28 16.63 -0.09
C GLY A 189 2.53 17.45 -0.39
N ASP A 190 2.40 18.77 -0.34
CA ASP A 190 3.50 19.70 -0.47
C ASP A 190 4.25 19.76 0.87
N PRO A 191 5.50 19.25 0.97
CA PRO A 191 6.25 19.23 2.22
C PRO A 191 6.47 20.62 2.83
N GLU A 192 6.65 21.66 1.99
CA GLU A 192 6.85 23.04 2.46
C GLU A 192 5.57 23.59 3.09
N LYS A 193 4.41 23.35 2.47
CA LYS A 193 3.12 23.67 3.10
C LYS A 193 2.87 22.83 4.35
N GLY A 194 3.24 21.55 4.31
CA GLY A 194 3.15 20.66 5.47
C GLY A 194 3.99 21.16 6.63
N LYS A 195 5.20 21.65 6.36
CA LYS A 195 6.08 22.30 7.34
C LYS A 195 5.41 23.51 7.98
N THR A 196 4.86 24.42 7.16
CA THR A 196 4.13 25.60 7.67
C THR A 196 2.95 25.20 8.56
N VAL A 197 2.14 24.20 8.14
CA VAL A 197 1.02 23.70 8.96
C VAL A 197 1.52 23.09 10.27
N TYR A 198 2.64 22.38 10.26
CA TYR A 198 3.26 21.82 11.47
C TYR A 198 3.72 22.95 12.41
N GLU A 199 4.45 23.94 11.90
CA GLU A 199 4.94 25.08 12.65
C GLU A 199 3.79 25.87 13.29
N ASP A 200 2.71 26.09 12.55
CA ASP A 200 1.55 26.88 13.02
C ASP A 200 0.66 26.13 14.02
N ASN A 201 0.66 24.77 14.05
CA ASN A 201 -0.34 24.01 14.80
C ASN A 201 0.22 22.92 15.70
N CYS A 202 1.46 22.49 15.52
CA CYS A 202 2.00 21.32 16.20
C CYS A 202 3.30 21.60 16.97
N ALA A 203 4.13 22.53 16.50
CA ALA A 203 5.48 22.78 17.01
C ALA A 203 5.51 23.30 18.45
N ASP A 204 4.46 23.98 18.90
CA ASP A 204 4.36 24.43 20.30
C ASP A 204 4.34 23.26 21.32
N CYS A 205 3.87 22.08 20.85
CA CYS A 205 3.73 20.92 21.73
C CYS A 205 4.71 19.80 21.36
N HIS A 206 5.03 19.62 20.08
CA HIS A 206 5.83 18.50 19.59
C HIS A 206 7.21 18.94 19.14
N SER A 207 8.24 18.17 19.47
CA SER A 207 9.59 18.33 18.92
C SER A 207 9.71 17.63 17.57
N LEU A 208 10.54 18.18 16.70
CA LEU A 208 10.95 17.62 15.41
C LEU A 208 12.42 17.97 15.19
N ASP A 209 13.25 16.96 14.86
CA ASP A 209 14.69 17.12 14.55
C ASP A 209 15.50 17.87 15.64
N GLY A 210 15.09 17.70 16.89
CA GLY A 210 15.79 18.28 18.06
C GLY A 210 15.32 19.68 18.44
N GLU A 211 14.37 20.28 17.71
CA GLU A 211 13.70 21.49 18.14
C GLU A 211 12.75 21.17 19.29
N PRO A 212 12.69 21.98 20.34
CA PRO A 212 11.94 21.66 21.53
C PRO A 212 10.42 21.81 21.35
N GLY A 213 9.73 20.71 21.54
CA GLY A 213 8.31 20.72 21.90
C GLY A 213 8.18 20.41 23.39
N GLU A 214 7.42 21.18 24.15
CA GLU A 214 7.46 21.11 25.61
C GLU A 214 6.52 20.05 26.22
N VAL A 215 5.46 19.65 25.54
CA VAL A 215 4.33 18.89 26.13
C VAL A 215 3.93 17.64 25.37
N GLY A 216 4.42 17.43 24.17
CA GLY A 216 4.11 16.27 23.31
C GLY A 216 5.34 15.39 23.03
N PRO A 217 5.14 14.16 22.57
CA PRO A 217 6.23 13.30 22.17
C PRO A 217 6.99 13.86 20.95
N ASP A 218 8.28 13.52 20.87
CA ASP A 218 9.10 13.79 19.70
C ASP A 218 8.57 13.08 18.46
N LEU A 219 8.47 13.81 17.34
CA LEU A 219 7.92 13.33 16.07
C LEU A 219 9.00 13.06 15.01
N SER A 220 10.30 13.23 15.30
CA SER A 220 11.40 13.06 14.34
C SER A 220 11.36 11.71 13.62
N ALA A 221 10.96 10.64 14.29
CA ALA A 221 10.83 9.31 13.72
C ALA A 221 9.39 8.92 13.32
N ILE A 222 8.43 9.85 13.37
CA ILE A 222 7.01 9.53 13.18
C ILE A 222 6.69 8.99 11.78
N GLY A 223 7.43 9.42 10.77
CA GLY A 223 7.29 8.96 9.39
C GLY A 223 7.45 7.44 9.25
N ALA A 224 8.28 6.81 10.09
CA ALA A 224 8.47 5.36 10.11
C ALA A 224 7.21 4.58 10.59
N LYS A 225 6.27 5.25 11.27
CA LYS A 225 4.99 4.65 11.70
C LYS A 225 3.98 4.55 10.56
N GLY A 226 4.22 5.24 9.45
CA GLY A 226 3.37 5.25 8.26
C GLY A 226 2.14 6.15 8.37
N LEU A 227 1.57 6.48 7.20
CA LEU A 227 0.48 7.44 7.06
C LEU A 227 -0.76 7.10 7.91
N LYS A 228 -1.13 5.81 7.99
CA LYS A 228 -2.30 5.39 8.78
C LYS A 228 -2.17 5.77 10.25
N PHE A 229 -1.00 5.51 10.83
CA PHE A 229 -0.72 5.85 12.23
C PHE A 229 -0.75 7.35 12.45
N VAL A 230 -0.09 8.12 11.56
CA VAL A 230 -0.04 9.58 11.67
C VAL A 230 -1.43 10.19 11.53
N ALA A 231 -2.20 9.77 10.52
CA ALA A 231 -3.57 10.23 10.32
C ALA A 231 -4.49 9.88 11.50
N GLU A 232 -4.41 8.66 12.04
CA GLU A 232 -5.17 8.27 13.23
C GLU A 232 -4.81 9.11 14.45
N SER A 233 -3.52 9.36 14.66
CA SER A 233 -3.03 10.17 15.78
C SER A 233 -3.50 11.62 15.70
N ILE A 234 -3.62 12.19 14.50
CA ILE A 234 -4.15 13.55 14.29
C ILE A 234 -5.67 13.57 14.47
N LEU A 235 -6.38 12.62 13.87
CA LEU A 235 -7.85 12.62 13.86
C LEU A 235 -8.48 12.08 15.16
N ARG A 236 -7.72 11.26 15.91
CA ARG A 236 -8.15 10.61 17.16
C ARG A 236 -7.01 10.63 18.18
N PRO A 237 -6.59 11.81 18.66
CA PRO A 237 -5.39 11.94 19.49
C PRO A 237 -5.44 11.11 20.78
N ALA A 238 -6.63 10.82 21.31
CA ALA A 238 -6.82 9.98 22.49
C ALA A 238 -6.89 8.46 22.21
N ALA A 239 -6.87 8.02 20.94
CA ALA A 239 -6.98 6.59 20.61
C ALA A 239 -5.75 5.79 21.07
N LYS A 240 -4.58 6.42 21.06
CA LYS A 240 -3.32 5.83 21.55
C LYS A 240 -2.41 6.93 22.06
N ILE A 241 -2.27 6.99 23.38
CA ILE A 241 -1.38 7.95 24.05
C ILE A 241 -0.01 7.31 24.20
N THR A 242 1.04 8.04 23.85
CA THR A 242 2.42 7.60 24.05
C THR A 242 2.72 7.51 25.56
N PRO A 243 3.31 6.40 26.06
CA PRO A 243 3.65 6.27 27.47
C PRO A 243 4.48 7.48 27.96
N GLY A 244 4.11 8.01 29.11
CA GLY A 244 4.73 9.21 29.69
C GLY A 244 4.03 10.53 29.32
N PHE A 245 3.04 10.48 28.41
CA PHE A 245 2.25 11.66 28.01
C PHE A 245 0.77 11.54 28.41
N GLU A 246 0.48 10.67 29.38
CA GLU A 246 -0.85 10.51 29.94
C GLU A 246 -1.23 11.76 30.76
N THR A 247 -2.47 12.20 30.58
CA THR A 247 -3.00 13.35 31.30
C THR A 247 -3.52 12.93 32.67
N PHE A 248 -3.14 13.64 33.72
CA PHE A 248 -3.57 13.42 35.10
C PHE A 248 -4.44 14.57 35.59
N VAL A 249 -5.39 14.26 36.46
CA VAL A 249 -6.18 15.24 37.15
C VAL A 249 -5.71 15.29 38.61
N ALA A 250 -5.05 16.37 38.99
CA ALA A 250 -4.68 16.63 40.35
C ALA A 250 -5.83 17.38 41.08
N ILE A 251 -6.25 16.90 42.24
CA ILE A 251 -7.28 17.55 43.07
C ILE A 251 -6.62 18.00 44.35
N ASN A 252 -6.59 19.31 44.61
CA ASN A 252 -6.03 19.84 45.84
C ASN A 252 -7.01 19.67 47.04
N LYS A 253 -6.54 19.91 48.25
CA LYS A 253 -7.34 19.79 49.49
C LYS A 253 -8.59 20.69 49.52
N ARG A 254 -8.68 21.70 48.65
CA ARG A 254 -9.82 22.60 48.50
C ARG A 254 -10.77 22.18 47.37
N GLY A 255 -10.61 20.97 46.80
CA GLY A 255 -11.42 20.45 45.70
C GLY A 255 -11.15 21.05 44.33
N ARG A 256 -10.13 21.92 44.18
CA ARG A 256 -9.76 22.51 42.89
C ARG A 256 -9.05 21.46 42.00
N LYS A 257 -9.55 21.27 40.80
CA LYS A 257 -9.00 20.35 39.79
C LYS A 257 -8.00 21.07 38.90
N THR A 258 -6.85 20.45 38.67
CA THR A 258 -5.85 20.89 37.69
C THR A 258 -5.54 19.70 36.81
N VAL A 259 -5.53 19.91 35.51
CA VAL A 259 -5.23 18.88 34.52
C VAL A 259 -3.84 19.16 33.95
N GLY A 260 -3.01 18.14 33.82
CA GLY A 260 -1.65 18.29 33.28
C GLY A 260 -0.95 16.96 33.10
N LEU A 261 0.28 17.00 32.57
CA LEU A 261 1.19 15.86 32.46
C LEU A 261 1.99 15.73 33.78
N LYS A 262 2.32 14.49 34.14
CA LYS A 262 3.23 14.23 35.24
C LYS A 262 4.67 14.31 34.72
N THR A 263 5.40 15.35 35.11
CA THR A 263 6.78 15.58 34.61
C THR A 263 7.86 14.93 35.48
N ARG A 264 7.58 14.68 36.78
CA ARG A 264 8.48 13.97 37.72
C ARG A 264 7.68 13.30 38.82
N GLU A 265 8.21 12.25 39.44
CA GLU A 265 7.77 11.69 40.69
C GLU A 265 8.37 12.47 41.86
#